data_5e11d16a799e194b02abf01b000f9e8a
#
_entry.id   5e11d16a799e194b02abf01b000f9e8a
#
_cell.length_a   1.000
_cell.length_b   1.000
_cell.length_c   1.000
_cell.angle_alpha   90.00
_cell.angle_beta   90.00
_cell.angle_gamma   90.00
#
_symmetry.space_group_name_H-M   'P 1'
#
loop_
_entity.id
_entity.type
_entity.pdbx_description
1 polymer ?
#
loop_
_entity_poly.entity_id
_entity_poly.type
_entity_poly.pdbx_seq_one_letter_code
_entity_poly.pdbx_strand_id
1 'polypeptide(L)'
;MTDEFYTVRGYELKREGKDMMTPALEDYLEMIYRNSMNEDYIRINILAKLLNVKDSSASKMVKKLGELKLVNYEKYGIVTLTEEGKKLGEFLLNRHNVIEDFLFLIGCKDDILLQAELIEHTITPDTVNNIKILNIFFEKNKDVLEKYTNYKRDIIESSLRLK
;
A
#
# COMPACT_ATOMS: atom_id res chain seq x y z
N MET A 1 -7.16 3.07 24.50
CA MET A 1 -7.08 2.93 23.05
C MET A 1 -5.65 3.08 22.67
N THR A 2 -5.01 2.01 22.37
CA THR A 2 -3.59 1.96 22.05
C THR A 2 -3.45 2.49 20.63
N ASP A 3 -2.96 3.71 20.52
CA ASP A 3 -2.41 4.24 19.30
C ASP A 3 -1.16 3.48 18.92
N GLU A 4 -1.37 2.29 18.47
CA GLU A 4 -0.33 1.45 18.03
C GLU A 4 -0.01 1.54 16.60
N PHE A 5 -0.12 2.70 16.07
CA PHE A 5 0.13 2.75 14.73
C PHE A 5 1.21 3.67 14.43
N TYR A 6 2.13 3.37 14.49
CA TYR A 6 2.98 2.94 13.86
C TYR A 6 3.71 3.63 12.90
N THR A 7 3.23 4.29 12.18
CA THR A 7 3.76 5.20 11.23
C THR A 7 3.39 6.60 11.62
N VAL A 8 3.24 6.81 12.91
CA VAL A 8 3.20 8.14 13.49
C VAL A 8 4.22 9.03 12.79
N ARG A 9 5.44 8.57 12.57
CA ARG A 9 6.46 9.37 11.88
C ARG A 9 6.20 9.56 10.38
N GLY A 10 5.68 8.59 9.68
CA GLY A 10 5.28 8.74 8.28
C GLY A 10 4.11 9.71 8.14
N TYR A 11 3.18 9.67 9.10
CA TYR A 11 2.07 10.62 9.17
C TYR A 11 2.50 11.97 9.69
N GLU A 12 3.42 12.04 10.63
CA GLU A 12 4.05 13.28 11.08
C GLU A 12 4.84 13.91 9.94
N LEU A 13 5.62 13.16 9.19
CA LEU A 13 6.29 13.63 7.99
C LEU A 13 5.31 14.17 6.94
N LYS A 14 4.15 13.54 6.80
CA LYS A 14 3.08 14.01 5.92
C LYS A 14 2.36 15.23 6.49
N ARG A 15 2.23 15.36 7.81
CA ARG A 15 1.58 16.50 8.47
C ARG A 15 2.50 17.71 8.69
N GLU A 16 3.76 17.49 9.06
CA GLU A 16 4.73 18.55 9.32
C GLU A 16 5.37 19.09 8.06
N GLY A 17 5.41 18.28 7.04
CA GLY A 17 6.26 18.57 5.91
C GLY A 17 5.61 18.91 4.65
N LYS A 18 4.62 19.67 4.52
CA LYS A 18 4.33 20.21 3.20
C LYS A 18 4.95 19.33 2.09
N ASP A 19 4.32 18.26 1.70
CA ASP A 19 4.73 17.41 0.58
C ASP A 19 6.04 16.59 0.71
N MET A 20 6.50 16.28 1.91
CA MET A 20 7.74 15.49 2.05
C MET A 20 7.57 14.05 1.57
N MET A 21 6.39 13.43 1.79
CA MET A 21 6.11 12.07 1.33
C MET A 21 4.99 12.10 0.30
N THR A 22 5.36 12.06 -0.97
CA THR A 22 4.41 12.02 -2.09
C THR A 22 3.97 10.58 -2.38
N PRO A 23 2.81 10.34 -3.03
CA PRO A 23 2.41 9.01 -3.49
C PRO A 23 3.54 8.27 -4.20
N ALA A 24 4.22 8.90 -5.14
CA ALA A 24 5.34 8.29 -5.84
C ALA A 24 6.52 7.89 -4.92
N LEU A 25 6.79 8.60 -3.83
CA LEU A 25 7.80 8.19 -2.85
C LEU A 25 7.31 7.01 -2.00
N GLU A 26 6.00 6.95 -1.72
CA GLU A 26 5.37 5.80 -1.06
C GLU A 26 5.53 4.55 -1.92
N ASP A 27 5.23 4.62 -3.23
CA ASP A 27 5.39 3.49 -4.17
C ASP A 27 6.84 2.97 -4.21
N TYR A 28 7.81 3.89 -4.25
CA TYR A 28 9.22 3.52 -4.24
C TYR A 28 9.62 2.82 -2.94
N LEU A 29 9.21 3.35 -1.80
CA LEU A 29 9.53 2.76 -0.50
C LEU A 29 8.86 1.40 -0.31
N GLU A 30 7.62 1.27 -0.73
CA GLU A 30 6.88 0.00 -0.70
C GLU A 30 7.57 -1.06 -1.57
N MET A 31 7.96 -0.71 -2.81
CA MET A 31 8.65 -1.64 -3.71
C MET A 31 10.00 -2.07 -3.14
N ILE A 32 10.76 -1.16 -2.53
CA ILE A 32 12.02 -1.49 -1.85
C ILE A 32 11.73 -2.45 -0.68
N TYR A 33 10.67 -2.20 0.09
CA TYR A 33 10.28 -3.07 1.20
C TYR A 33 9.84 -4.45 0.73
N ARG A 34 9.02 -4.56 -0.32
CA ARG A 34 8.63 -5.84 -0.95
C ARG A 34 9.85 -6.67 -1.37
N ASN A 35 10.83 -6.02 -1.97
CA ASN A 35 12.08 -6.68 -2.34
C ASN A 35 12.87 -7.14 -1.11
N SER A 36 12.87 -6.37 -0.02
CA SER A 36 13.63 -6.68 1.20
C SER A 36 13.15 -7.94 1.92
N MET A 37 11.98 -8.46 1.57
CA MET A 37 11.49 -9.75 2.07
C MET A 37 12.27 -10.95 1.51
N ASN A 38 12.96 -10.76 0.39
CA ASN A 38 13.74 -11.80 -0.29
C ASN A 38 15.24 -11.53 -0.26
N GLU A 39 15.64 -10.27 -0.33
CA GLU A 39 17.04 -9.83 -0.39
C GLU A 39 17.23 -8.57 0.46
N ASP A 40 18.31 -8.49 1.24
CA ASP A 40 18.58 -7.37 2.15
C ASP A 40 18.80 -6.03 1.44
N TYR A 41 18.97 -6.03 0.14
CA TYR A 41 19.21 -4.84 -0.67
C TYR A 41 18.52 -4.93 -2.04
N ILE A 42 18.35 -3.79 -2.67
CA ILE A 42 17.95 -3.70 -4.08
C ILE A 42 18.88 -2.79 -4.86
N ARG A 43 19.09 -3.08 -6.14
CA ARG A 43 19.85 -2.20 -7.05
C ARG A 43 18.89 -1.26 -7.78
N ILE A 44 19.36 -0.03 -8.04
CA ILE A 44 18.57 1.00 -8.72
C ILE A 44 18.00 0.52 -10.05
N ASN A 45 18.78 -0.19 -10.86
CA ASN A 45 18.30 -0.69 -12.16
C ASN A 45 17.21 -1.74 -12.02
N ILE A 46 17.24 -2.56 -10.96
CA ILE A 46 16.17 -3.53 -10.66
C ILE A 46 14.92 -2.79 -10.18
N LEU A 47 15.07 -1.85 -9.24
CA LEU A 47 13.97 -1.01 -8.74
C LEU A 47 13.32 -0.23 -9.89
N ALA A 48 14.10 0.39 -10.77
CA ALA A 48 13.60 1.11 -11.94
C ALA A 48 12.78 0.21 -12.87
N LYS A 49 13.27 -1.02 -13.09
CA LYS A 49 12.56 -2.03 -13.90
C LYS A 49 11.25 -2.46 -13.25
N LEU A 50 11.22 -2.72 -11.95
CA LEU A 50 10.01 -3.10 -11.21
C LEU A 50 8.95 -2.01 -11.25
N LEU A 51 9.36 -0.75 -11.16
CA LEU A 51 8.47 0.43 -11.21
C LEU A 51 8.20 0.93 -12.64
N ASN A 52 8.77 0.28 -13.66
CA ASN A 52 8.65 0.69 -15.06
C ASN A 52 9.06 2.15 -15.31
N VAL A 53 10.18 2.57 -14.76
CA VAL A 53 10.73 3.93 -14.88
C VAL A 53 12.19 3.90 -15.36
N LYS A 54 12.74 5.08 -15.69
CA LYS A 54 14.18 5.21 -16.02
C LYS A 54 15.03 5.16 -14.75
N ASP A 55 16.24 4.58 -14.84
CA ASP A 55 17.22 4.52 -13.74
C ASP A 55 17.51 5.91 -13.14
N SER A 56 17.58 6.94 -13.99
CA SER A 56 17.81 8.32 -13.53
C SER A 56 16.64 8.86 -12.69
N SER A 57 15.42 8.45 -12.99
CA SER A 57 14.22 8.78 -12.19
C SER A 57 14.25 8.04 -10.86
N ALA A 58 14.52 6.74 -10.89
CA ALA A 58 14.66 5.93 -9.68
C ALA A 58 15.76 6.49 -8.75
N SER A 59 16.92 6.83 -9.29
CA SER A 59 18.02 7.43 -8.51
C SER A 59 17.61 8.73 -7.81
N LYS A 60 16.82 9.59 -8.47
CA LYS A 60 16.33 10.82 -7.87
C LYS A 60 15.37 10.57 -6.70
N MET A 61 14.46 9.61 -6.86
CA MET A 61 13.48 9.26 -5.83
C MET A 61 14.17 8.59 -4.63
N VAL A 62 15.09 7.66 -4.88
CA VAL A 62 15.88 7.02 -3.81
C VAL A 62 16.74 8.03 -3.04
N LYS A 63 17.32 9.04 -3.71
CA LYS A 63 18.00 10.14 -2.99
C LYS A 63 17.08 10.88 -2.05
N LYS A 64 15.86 11.20 -2.48
CA LYS A 64 14.86 11.84 -1.62
C LYS A 64 14.48 10.95 -0.43
N LEU A 65 14.30 9.65 -0.64
CA LEU A 65 14.08 8.70 0.46
C LEU A 65 15.28 8.64 1.42
N GLY A 66 16.51 8.79 0.90
CA GLY A 66 17.72 8.91 1.70
C GLY A 66 17.76 10.20 2.54
N GLU A 67 17.34 11.34 1.98
CA GLU A 67 17.20 12.62 2.69
C GLU A 67 16.18 12.51 3.82
N LEU A 68 15.12 11.72 3.63
CA LEU A 68 14.12 11.38 4.64
C LEU A 68 14.60 10.31 5.63
N LYS A 69 15.82 9.81 5.47
CA LYS A 69 16.43 8.74 6.30
C LYS A 69 15.65 7.42 6.31
N LEU A 70 14.92 7.14 5.24
CA LEU A 70 14.16 5.89 5.07
C LEU A 70 14.97 4.80 4.39
N VAL A 71 15.98 5.19 3.61
CA VAL A 71 16.91 4.26 2.94
C VAL A 71 18.35 4.74 3.06
N ASN A 72 19.29 3.79 2.98
CA ASN A 72 20.69 4.08 2.73
C ASN A 72 20.96 3.84 1.25
N TYR A 73 21.59 4.81 0.60
CA TYR A 73 21.97 4.73 -0.79
C TYR A 73 23.49 4.71 -0.92
N GLU A 74 24.01 3.57 -1.30
CA GLU A 74 25.43 3.32 -1.36
C GLU A 74 26.00 3.43 -2.79
N LYS A 75 27.33 3.34 -2.88
CA LYS A 75 28.02 3.26 -4.17
C LYS A 75 27.51 2.06 -4.99
N TYR A 76 27.60 2.18 -6.31
CA TYR A 76 27.13 1.16 -7.27
C TYR A 76 25.61 0.93 -7.29
N GLY A 77 24.84 1.89 -6.79
CA GLY A 77 23.38 1.85 -6.87
C GLY A 77 22.71 0.85 -5.92
N ILE A 78 23.38 0.48 -4.83
CA ILE A 78 22.82 -0.39 -3.79
C ILE A 78 21.96 0.45 -2.85
N VAL A 79 20.76 -0.04 -2.57
CA VAL A 79 19.78 0.58 -1.69
C VAL A 79 19.36 -0.42 -0.61
N THR A 80 19.45 -0.01 0.65
CA THR A 80 18.99 -0.77 1.81
C THR A 80 18.02 0.06 2.62
N LEU A 81 17.10 -0.59 3.34
CA LEU A 81 16.17 0.10 4.24
C LEU A 81 16.85 0.46 5.56
N THR A 82 16.49 1.60 6.11
CA THR A 82 16.70 1.89 7.54
C THR A 82 15.62 1.22 8.38
N GLU A 83 15.73 1.24 9.70
CA GLU A 83 14.68 0.72 10.59
C GLU A 83 13.36 1.49 10.42
N GLU A 84 13.42 2.83 10.26
CA GLU A 84 12.26 3.65 9.94
C GLU A 84 11.69 3.32 8.57
N GLY A 85 12.56 3.12 7.58
CA GLY A 85 12.15 2.71 6.25
C GLY A 85 11.45 1.35 6.24
N LYS A 86 11.91 0.39 7.02
CA LYS A 86 11.25 -0.91 7.18
C LYS A 86 9.85 -0.77 7.78
N LYS A 87 9.72 -0.01 8.88
CA LYS A 87 8.42 0.20 9.54
C LYS A 87 7.41 0.88 8.63
N LEU A 88 7.85 1.92 7.92
CA LEU A 88 6.97 2.63 7.00
C LEU A 88 6.64 1.78 5.77
N GLY A 89 7.62 1.06 5.19
CA GLY A 89 7.40 0.16 4.08
C GLY A 89 6.45 -0.99 4.42
N GLU A 90 6.58 -1.57 5.61
CA GLU A 90 5.64 -2.57 6.13
C GLU A 90 4.21 -2.03 6.23
N PHE A 91 4.07 -0.81 6.73
CA PHE A 91 2.76 -0.17 6.79
C PHE A 91 2.17 0.05 5.39
N LEU A 92 2.96 0.57 4.44
CA LEU A 92 2.50 0.83 3.08
C LEU A 92 2.02 -0.47 2.43
N LEU A 93 2.82 -1.52 2.50
CA LEU A 93 2.43 -2.84 1.99
C LEU A 93 1.18 -3.41 2.67
N ASN A 94 1.08 -3.30 4.01
CA ASN A 94 -0.12 -3.74 4.72
C ASN A 94 -1.36 -2.93 4.32
N ARG A 95 -1.22 -1.62 4.12
CA ARG A 95 -2.29 -0.74 3.63
C ARG A 95 -2.80 -1.21 2.27
N HIS A 96 -1.87 -1.43 1.34
CA HIS A 96 -2.17 -1.95 0.01
C HIS A 96 -2.97 -3.26 0.08
N ASN A 97 -2.44 -4.26 0.79
CA ASN A 97 -3.07 -5.57 0.91
C ASN A 97 -4.46 -5.48 1.53
N VAL A 98 -4.64 -4.66 2.58
CA VAL A 98 -5.95 -4.48 3.23
C VAL A 98 -7.00 -3.94 2.27
N ILE A 99 -6.62 -3.02 1.40
CA ILE A 99 -7.54 -2.42 0.41
C ILE A 99 -7.82 -3.42 -0.72
N GLU A 100 -6.81 -4.11 -1.21
CA GLU A 100 -6.95 -5.14 -2.24
C GLU A 100 -7.88 -6.25 -1.77
N ASP A 101 -7.65 -6.79 -0.57
CA ASP A 101 -8.50 -7.80 0.08
C ASP A 101 -9.95 -7.32 0.22
N PHE A 102 -10.14 -6.07 0.63
CA PHE A 102 -11.48 -5.49 0.76
C PHE A 102 -12.20 -5.41 -0.58
N LEU A 103 -11.54 -4.91 -1.61
CA LEU A 103 -12.12 -4.83 -2.95
C LEU A 103 -12.49 -6.21 -3.50
N PHE A 104 -11.62 -7.20 -3.29
CA PHE A 104 -11.90 -8.58 -3.64
C PHE A 104 -13.11 -9.12 -2.87
N LEU A 105 -13.16 -8.91 -1.57
CA LEU A 105 -14.18 -9.39 -0.65
C LEU A 105 -15.57 -8.84 -0.98
N ILE A 106 -15.67 -7.55 -1.33
CA ILE A 106 -16.94 -6.95 -1.78
C ILE A 106 -17.31 -7.32 -3.21
N GLY A 107 -16.45 -8.09 -3.89
CA GLY A 107 -16.70 -8.67 -5.22
C GLY A 107 -16.47 -7.69 -6.36
N CYS A 108 -15.50 -6.80 -6.27
CA CYS A 108 -14.93 -6.11 -7.41
C CYS A 108 -14.23 -7.14 -8.30
N LYS A 109 -14.25 -6.94 -9.62
CA LYS A 109 -13.67 -7.89 -10.59
C LYS A 109 -12.66 -7.23 -11.51
N ASP A 110 -12.83 -5.96 -11.79
CA ASP A 110 -12.03 -5.26 -12.78
C ASP A 110 -10.93 -4.46 -12.08
N ASP A 111 -9.69 -4.64 -12.54
CA ASP A 111 -8.52 -3.84 -12.17
C ASP A 111 -8.35 -3.59 -10.65
N ILE A 112 -8.58 -4.62 -9.83
CA ILE A 112 -8.51 -4.50 -8.34
C ILE A 112 -7.20 -3.89 -7.90
N LEU A 113 -6.08 -4.34 -8.48
CA LEU A 113 -4.75 -3.82 -8.18
C LEU A 113 -4.67 -2.31 -8.46
N LEU A 114 -5.09 -1.87 -9.64
CA LEU A 114 -5.09 -0.46 -10.00
C LEU A 114 -6.02 0.37 -9.09
N GLN A 115 -7.18 -0.16 -8.73
CA GLN A 115 -8.08 0.52 -7.80
C GLN A 115 -7.47 0.66 -6.41
N ALA A 116 -6.81 -0.39 -5.90
CA ALA A 116 -6.10 -0.35 -4.62
C ALA A 116 -5.03 0.74 -4.62
N GLU A 117 -4.16 0.78 -5.64
CA GLU A 117 -3.14 1.81 -5.84
C GLU A 117 -3.71 3.24 -5.81
N LEU A 118 -4.85 3.46 -6.48
CA LEU A 118 -5.48 4.79 -6.51
C LEU A 118 -6.09 5.19 -5.16
N ILE A 119 -6.64 4.25 -4.41
CA ILE A 119 -7.34 4.49 -3.14
C ILE A 119 -6.35 4.72 -2.00
N GLU A 120 -5.29 3.92 -1.94
CA GLU A 120 -4.41 3.83 -0.77
C GLU A 120 -3.73 5.14 -0.37
N HIS A 121 -3.45 6.01 -1.34
CA HIS A 121 -2.82 7.32 -1.10
C HIS A 121 -3.77 8.37 -0.54
N THR A 122 -5.07 8.11 -0.53
CA THR A 122 -6.10 9.09 -0.16
C THR A 122 -6.80 8.79 1.15
N ILE A 123 -6.69 7.56 1.65
CA ILE A 123 -7.36 7.14 2.88
C ILE A 123 -6.47 7.28 4.11
N THR A 124 -7.11 7.50 5.26
CA THR A 124 -6.41 7.64 6.54
C THR A 124 -6.08 6.27 7.15
N PRO A 125 -5.12 6.17 8.09
CA PRO A 125 -4.85 4.94 8.81
C PRO A 125 -6.05 4.40 9.58
N ASP A 126 -6.85 5.29 10.14
CA ASP A 126 -8.07 4.90 10.83
C ASP A 126 -9.02 4.17 9.86
N THR A 127 -9.18 4.70 8.65
CA THR A 127 -9.98 4.05 7.59
C THR A 127 -9.40 2.69 7.22
N VAL A 128 -8.07 2.58 7.03
CA VAL A 128 -7.40 1.30 6.75
C VAL A 128 -7.65 0.28 7.87
N ASN A 129 -7.54 0.71 9.13
CA ASN A 129 -7.78 -0.16 10.27
C ASN A 129 -9.23 -0.66 10.33
N ASN A 130 -10.19 0.20 10.07
CA ASN A 130 -11.61 -0.17 10.03
C ASN A 130 -11.91 -1.14 8.88
N ILE A 131 -11.31 -0.94 7.71
CA ILE A 131 -11.40 -1.89 6.57
C ILE A 131 -10.79 -3.24 6.97
N LYS A 132 -9.63 -3.25 7.61
CA LYS A 132 -8.98 -4.47 8.09
C LYS A 132 -9.86 -5.25 9.06
N ILE A 133 -10.48 -4.57 10.00
CA ILE A 133 -11.42 -5.20 10.95
C ILE A 133 -12.60 -5.82 10.20
N LEU A 134 -13.13 -5.14 9.18
CA LEU A 134 -14.23 -5.65 8.36
C LEU A 134 -13.80 -6.88 7.56
N ASN A 135 -12.62 -6.88 6.96
CA ASN A 135 -12.07 -8.04 6.24
C ASN A 135 -11.99 -9.25 7.20
N ILE A 136 -11.41 -9.07 8.39
CA ILE A 136 -11.30 -10.13 9.42
C ILE A 136 -12.69 -10.62 9.85
N PHE A 137 -13.64 -9.72 10.00
CA PHE A 137 -15.02 -10.09 10.35
C PHE A 137 -15.63 -11.04 9.31
N PHE A 138 -15.53 -10.73 8.04
CA PHE A 138 -16.07 -11.57 6.97
C PHE A 138 -15.28 -12.87 6.80
N GLU A 139 -13.97 -12.87 7.00
CA GLU A 139 -13.17 -14.10 6.99
C GLU A 139 -13.61 -15.09 8.09
N LYS A 140 -13.97 -14.56 9.27
CA LYS A 140 -14.43 -15.36 10.40
C LYS A 140 -15.90 -15.73 10.34
N ASN A 141 -16.71 -15.02 9.56
CA ASN A 141 -18.16 -15.20 9.45
C ASN A 141 -18.55 -15.48 7.99
N LYS A 142 -18.11 -16.62 7.47
CA LYS A 142 -18.32 -16.99 6.06
C LYS A 142 -19.78 -17.11 5.67
N ASP A 143 -20.66 -17.50 6.60
CA ASP A 143 -22.12 -17.51 6.40
C ASP A 143 -22.70 -16.11 6.16
N VAL A 144 -22.14 -15.09 6.83
CA VAL A 144 -22.53 -13.69 6.62
C VAL A 144 -22.02 -13.18 5.27
N LEU A 145 -20.79 -13.54 4.88
CA LEU A 145 -20.24 -13.22 3.57
C LEU A 145 -21.06 -13.86 2.44
N GLU A 146 -21.51 -15.10 2.61
CA GLU A 146 -22.38 -15.79 1.65
C GLU A 146 -23.74 -15.08 1.53
N LYS A 147 -24.36 -14.69 2.63
CA LYS A 147 -25.59 -13.91 2.63
C LYS A 147 -25.42 -12.59 1.89
N TYR A 148 -24.32 -11.87 2.14
CA TYR A 148 -23.99 -10.64 1.42
C TYR A 148 -23.84 -10.88 -0.09
N THR A 149 -23.12 -11.90 -0.48
CA THR A 149 -22.86 -12.24 -1.88
C THR A 149 -24.15 -12.58 -2.62
N ASN A 150 -25.03 -13.36 -1.99
CA ASN A 150 -26.34 -13.70 -2.54
C ASN A 150 -27.22 -12.46 -2.69
N TYR A 151 -27.31 -11.64 -1.65
CA TYR A 151 -28.07 -10.38 -1.68
C TYR A 151 -27.57 -9.45 -2.80
N LYS A 152 -26.24 -9.28 -2.92
CA LYS A 152 -25.64 -8.48 -3.99
C LYS A 152 -26.06 -8.97 -5.38
N ARG A 153 -26.00 -10.30 -5.60
CA ARG A 153 -26.41 -10.91 -6.87
C ARG A 153 -27.87 -10.61 -7.19
N ASP A 154 -28.78 -10.79 -6.23
CA ASP A 154 -30.21 -10.55 -6.41
C ASP A 154 -30.51 -9.09 -6.78
N ILE A 155 -29.84 -8.13 -6.17
CA ILE A 155 -29.94 -6.70 -6.50
C ILE A 155 -29.47 -6.42 -7.93
N ILE A 156 -28.33 -6.98 -8.33
CA ILE A 156 -27.77 -6.78 -9.67
C ILE A 156 -28.72 -7.36 -10.73
N GLU A 157 -29.23 -8.57 -10.52
CA GLU A 157 -30.17 -9.22 -11.45
C GLU A 157 -31.51 -8.46 -11.55
N SER A 158 -32.01 -7.97 -10.43
CA SER A 158 -33.22 -7.13 -10.42
C SER A 158 -33.05 -5.83 -11.21
N SER A 159 -31.87 -5.20 -11.09
CA SER A 159 -31.54 -3.95 -11.78
C SER A 159 -31.39 -4.14 -13.31
N LEU A 160 -30.98 -5.33 -13.74
CA LEU A 160 -30.86 -5.66 -15.16
C LEU A 160 -32.22 -5.95 -15.82
N ARG A 161 -33.22 -6.38 -15.05
CA ARG A 161 -34.59 -6.63 -15.56
C ARG A 161 -35.44 -5.37 -15.73
N LEU A 162 -34.99 -4.24 -15.18
CA LEU A 162 -35.69 -2.96 -15.25
C LEU A 162 -35.17 -2.03 -16.36
N LYS A 163 -34.16 -2.47 -17.12
CA LYS A 163 -33.64 -1.81 -18.33
C LYS A 163 -34.09 -2.54 -19.59
#